data_59f2331a092af645779651dff861b271
#
_entry.id   59f2331a092af645779651dff861b271
#
_cell.length_a   1.000
_cell.length_b   1.000
_cell.length_c   1.000
_cell.angle_alpha   90.00
_cell.angle_beta   90.00
_cell.angle_gamma   90.00
#
_symmetry.space_group_name_H-M   'P 1'
#
loop_
_entity.id
_entity.type
_entity.pdbx_description
1 polymer ?
#
loop_
_entity_poly.entity_id
_entity_poly.type
_entity_poly.pdbx_seq_one_letter_code
_entity_poly.pdbx_strand_id
1 'polypeptide(L)'
;MTDIKNKLPYIGAEKIVTEDMCDINGHMNVAYYLRSFDVYSRPLFEEIGFDQDYFKEGFSTFALEDSIRYLKEFIEGETIYSRFKIIDSNHKLIHFVGILLNKDNELAAISETIVAHVDMNIRKTTNMPEKILQSLEQVMQRHNEAGKLDFDLRLGLRHK
;
A
#
# COMPACT_ATOMS: atom_id res chain seq x y z
N MET A 1 3.65 15.64 -19.24
CA MET A 1 3.84 14.45 -18.36
C MET A 1 2.74 14.43 -17.34
N THR A 2 1.96 13.39 -17.36
CA THR A 2 0.98 13.16 -16.27
C THR A 2 1.78 12.95 -14.99
N ASP A 3 1.52 13.78 -14.00
CA ASP A 3 2.20 13.68 -12.71
C ASP A 3 1.66 12.44 -11.97
N ILE A 4 2.41 11.34 -12.01
CA ILE A 4 1.99 10.04 -11.45
C ILE A 4 1.60 10.14 -9.97
N LYS A 5 2.23 11.04 -9.22
CA LYS A 5 1.91 11.21 -7.79
C LYS A 5 0.46 11.67 -7.57
N ASN A 6 -0.12 12.41 -8.50
CA ASN A 6 -1.50 12.87 -8.39
C ASN A 6 -2.51 11.77 -8.69
N LYS A 7 -2.08 10.66 -9.29
CA LYS A 7 -2.93 9.47 -9.55
C LYS A 7 -3.07 8.56 -8.32
N LEU A 8 -2.19 8.71 -7.34
CA LEU A 8 -2.22 8.01 -6.07
C LEU A 8 -2.41 9.05 -4.96
N PRO A 9 -3.64 9.37 -4.60
CA PRO A 9 -3.95 10.57 -3.81
C PRO A 9 -3.54 10.48 -2.34
N TYR A 10 -3.35 9.27 -1.79
CA TYR A 10 -2.95 9.14 -0.40
C TYR A 10 -1.45 9.39 -0.24
N ILE A 11 -1.10 10.39 0.55
CA ILE A 11 0.29 10.74 0.85
C ILE A 11 0.75 9.90 2.04
N GLY A 12 1.71 9.02 1.78
CA GLY A 12 2.37 8.24 2.83
C GLY A 12 3.54 9.00 3.46
N ALA A 13 4.31 8.29 4.27
CA ALA A 13 5.46 8.86 4.96
C ALA A 13 6.61 9.20 4.01
N GLU A 14 7.42 10.19 4.43
CA GLU A 14 8.76 10.45 3.89
C GLU A 14 9.79 9.78 4.79
N LYS A 15 10.83 9.20 4.21
CA LYS A 15 11.89 8.54 4.96
C LYS A 15 13.24 8.70 4.27
N ILE A 16 14.27 9.03 5.04
CA ILE A 16 15.66 9.03 4.57
C ILE A 16 16.17 7.59 4.60
N VAL A 17 16.83 7.18 3.51
CA VAL A 17 17.55 5.91 3.41
C VAL A 17 18.80 5.97 4.28
N THR A 18 18.89 5.13 5.29
CA THR A 18 20.00 5.05 6.22
C THR A 18 20.96 3.90 5.85
N GLU A 19 22.19 3.93 6.36
CA GLU A 19 23.21 2.91 6.07
C GLU A 19 22.73 1.49 6.34
N ASP A 20 22.01 1.28 7.44
CA ASP A 20 21.46 -0.03 7.82
C ASP A 20 20.37 -0.58 6.89
N MET A 21 19.82 0.27 6.03
CA MET A 21 18.88 -0.12 4.97
C MET A 21 19.59 -0.56 3.70
N CYS A 22 20.89 -0.30 3.56
CA CYS A 22 21.67 -0.58 2.37
C CYS A 22 22.40 -1.91 2.48
N ASP A 23 22.62 -2.54 1.35
CA ASP A 23 23.41 -3.77 1.23
C ASP A 23 24.85 -3.47 0.77
N ILE A 24 25.60 -4.55 0.53
CA ILE A 24 26.99 -4.47 0.08
C ILE A 24 27.17 -3.71 -1.24
N ASN A 25 26.12 -3.60 -2.05
CA ASN A 25 26.15 -2.88 -3.31
C ASN A 25 25.98 -1.35 -3.13
N GLY A 26 25.76 -0.89 -1.89
CA GLY A 26 25.61 0.54 -1.57
C GLY A 26 24.24 1.10 -1.88
N HIS A 27 23.25 0.26 -2.18
CA HIS A 27 21.86 0.68 -2.40
C HIS A 27 20.90 -0.02 -1.45
N MET A 28 19.70 0.58 -1.32
CA MET A 28 18.68 0.05 -0.43
C MET A 28 18.33 -1.39 -0.78
N ASN A 29 18.41 -2.28 0.22
CA ASN A 29 18.08 -3.69 0.06
C ASN A 29 16.60 -3.89 -0.24
N VAL A 30 16.27 -4.90 -1.04
CA VAL A 30 14.89 -5.22 -1.46
C VAL A 30 13.91 -5.38 -0.30
N ALA A 31 14.38 -5.87 0.85
CA ALA A 31 13.54 -6.03 2.05
C ALA A 31 12.98 -4.69 2.55
N TYR A 32 13.71 -3.60 2.37
CA TYR A 32 13.28 -2.26 2.78
C TYR A 32 12.27 -1.62 1.84
N TYR A 33 12.23 -2.03 0.56
CA TYR A 33 11.13 -1.65 -0.34
C TYR A 33 9.81 -2.23 0.15
N LEU A 34 9.76 -3.54 0.41
CA LEU A 34 8.56 -4.19 0.94
C LEU A 34 8.16 -3.60 2.29
N ARG A 35 9.13 -3.41 3.20
CA ARG A 35 8.89 -2.79 4.49
C ARG A 35 8.32 -1.38 4.38
N SER A 36 8.82 -0.57 3.44
CA SER A 36 8.33 0.79 3.19
C SER A 36 6.87 0.76 2.75
N PHE A 37 6.52 -0.09 1.81
CA PHE A 37 5.13 -0.23 1.36
C PHE A 37 4.20 -0.71 2.48
N ASP A 38 4.62 -1.68 3.28
CA ASP A 38 3.84 -2.17 4.42
C ASP A 38 3.64 -1.08 5.49
N VAL A 39 4.73 -0.46 5.93
CA VAL A 39 4.67 0.49 7.05
C VAL A 39 4.00 1.80 6.66
N TYR A 40 4.28 2.33 5.48
CA TYR A 40 3.79 3.64 5.06
C TYR A 40 2.33 3.62 4.58
N SER A 41 1.79 2.45 4.27
CA SER A 41 0.35 2.28 3.97
C SER A 41 -0.53 2.20 5.22
N ARG A 42 0.03 1.92 6.39
CA ARG A 42 -0.74 1.72 7.64
C ARG A 42 -1.68 2.87 7.99
N PRO A 43 -1.27 4.16 7.92
CA PRO A 43 -2.20 5.24 8.22
C PRO A 43 -3.43 5.29 7.30
N LEU A 44 -3.29 4.87 6.04
CA LEU A 44 -4.44 4.72 5.14
C LEU A 44 -5.40 3.64 5.64
N PHE A 45 -4.89 2.51 6.11
CA PHE A 45 -5.71 1.42 6.66
C PHE A 45 -6.35 1.83 7.99
N GLU A 46 -5.66 2.60 8.83
CA GLU A 46 -6.24 3.18 10.05
C GLU A 46 -7.40 4.13 9.74
N GLU A 47 -7.27 4.95 8.70
CA GLU A 47 -8.35 5.83 8.22
C GLU A 47 -9.59 5.03 7.77
N ILE A 48 -9.40 3.86 7.16
CA ILE A 48 -10.50 2.97 6.77
C ILE A 48 -11.20 2.37 7.99
N GLY A 49 -10.48 2.20 9.10
CA GLY A 49 -11.00 1.65 10.35
C GLY A 49 -10.20 0.47 10.90
N PHE A 50 -9.10 0.10 10.26
CA PHE A 50 -8.19 -0.94 10.73
C PHE A 50 -7.16 -0.35 11.71
N ASP A 51 -7.65 0.18 12.81
CA ASP A 51 -6.86 0.76 13.89
C ASP A 51 -6.61 -0.24 15.03
N GLN A 52 -5.87 0.21 16.03
CA GLN A 52 -5.53 -0.64 17.18
C GLN A 52 -6.77 -1.12 17.96
N ASP A 53 -7.80 -0.30 18.07
CA ASP A 53 -9.02 -0.68 18.80
C ASP A 53 -9.77 -1.76 18.04
N TYR A 54 -9.83 -1.67 16.72
CA TYR A 54 -10.41 -2.72 15.89
C TYR A 54 -9.62 -4.04 16.01
N PHE A 55 -8.30 -3.98 16.03
CA PHE A 55 -7.47 -5.18 16.21
C PHE A 55 -7.66 -5.83 17.58
N LYS A 56 -7.93 -5.04 18.62
CA LYS A 56 -8.26 -5.57 19.96
C LYS A 56 -9.60 -6.34 19.98
N GLU A 57 -10.50 -6.07 19.04
CA GLU A 57 -11.75 -6.83 18.89
C GLU A 57 -11.52 -8.26 18.33
N GLY A 58 -10.31 -8.60 17.93
CA GLY A 58 -9.94 -9.92 17.44
C GLY A 58 -9.92 -10.06 15.92
N PHE A 59 -9.88 -8.94 15.19
CA PHE A 59 -9.77 -8.92 13.73
C PHE A 59 -8.45 -8.29 13.29
N SER A 60 -8.03 -8.59 12.06
CA SER A 60 -6.82 -8.04 11.47
C SER A 60 -6.86 -8.08 9.95
N THR A 61 -5.80 -7.61 9.32
CA THR A 61 -5.56 -7.76 7.88
C THR A 61 -4.25 -8.47 7.64
N PHE A 62 -4.24 -9.45 6.75
CA PHE A 62 -3.05 -10.18 6.35
C PHE A 62 -2.78 -9.99 4.87
N ALA A 63 -1.54 -9.69 4.50
CA ALA A 63 -1.11 -9.71 3.12
C ALA A 63 -1.16 -11.15 2.58
N LEU A 64 -1.81 -11.32 1.44
CA LEU A 64 -1.91 -12.61 0.75
C LEU A 64 -0.97 -12.68 -0.45
N GLU A 65 -0.77 -11.55 -1.14
CA GLU A 65 0.00 -11.49 -2.36
C GLU A 65 0.58 -10.09 -2.54
N ASP A 66 1.85 -10.03 -2.93
CA ASP A 66 2.55 -8.81 -3.29
C ASP A 66 3.17 -8.97 -4.69
N SER A 67 3.12 -7.90 -5.47
CA SER A 67 3.90 -7.75 -6.70
C SER A 67 4.67 -6.45 -6.63
N ILE A 68 6.00 -6.51 -6.58
CA ILE A 68 6.85 -5.32 -6.51
C ILE A 68 7.68 -5.24 -7.78
N ARG A 69 7.71 -4.05 -8.39
CA ARG A 69 8.56 -3.70 -9.52
C ARG A 69 9.57 -2.65 -9.08
N TYR A 70 10.84 -2.92 -9.32
CA TYR A 70 11.97 -2.04 -9.02
C TYR A 70 12.39 -1.34 -10.29
N LEU A 71 12.29 -0.02 -10.34
CA LEU A 71 12.55 0.80 -11.53
C LEU A 71 13.79 1.65 -11.38
N LYS A 72 14.08 2.10 -10.15
CA LYS A 72 15.29 2.85 -9.78
C LYS A 72 15.75 2.43 -8.40
N GLU A 73 17.06 2.46 -8.19
CA GLU A 73 17.62 2.24 -6.87
C GLU A 73 17.46 3.48 -5.97
N PHE A 74 17.51 3.25 -4.67
CA PHE A 74 17.76 4.27 -3.67
C PHE A 74 19.14 4.00 -3.05
N ILE A 75 19.91 5.05 -2.87
CA ILE A 75 21.20 5.00 -2.16
C ILE A 75 21.07 5.70 -0.80
N GLU A 76 22.03 5.44 0.09
CA GLU A 76 22.10 6.10 1.40
C GLU A 76 21.97 7.63 1.27
N GLY A 77 21.20 8.24 2.15
CA GLY A 77 20.97 9.68 2.20
C GLY A 77 19.84 10.20 1.29
N GLU A 78 19.36 9.40 0.35
CA GLU A 78 18.20 9.79 -0.44
C GLU A 78 16.91 9.74 0.36
N THR A 79 15.94 10.58 -0.03
CA THR A 79 14.61 10.59 0.59
C THR A 79 13.63 9.79 -0.25
N ILE A 80 12.91 8.91 0.41
CA ILE A 80 11.79 8.15 -0.16
C ILE A 80 10.50 8.94 0.10
N TYR A 81 9.71 9.14 -0.94
CA TYR A 81 8.34 9.67 -0.87
C TYR A 81 7.37 8.59 -1.30
N SER A 82 6.36 8.32 -0.49
CA SER A 82 5.38 7.26 -0.78
C SER A 82 3.99 7.80 -1.09
N ARG A 83 3.29 7.13 -1.97
CA ARG A 83 1.89 7.41 -2.34
C ARG A 83 1.12 6.11 -2.48
N PHE A 84 -0.17 6.16 -2.13
CA PHE A 84 -1.04 4.98 -2.16
C PHE A 84 -2.40 5.26 -2.79
N LYS A 85 -3.01 4.19 -3.27
CA LYS A 85 -4.35 4.18 -3.82
C LYS A 85 -5.02 2.83 -3.57
N ILE A 86 -6.23 2.84 -3.03
CA ILE A 86 -7.09 1.65 -3.04
C ILE A 86 -7.62 1.48 -4.45
N ILE A 87 -7.48 0.29 -5.01
CA ILE A 87 -7.86 -0.03 -6.39
C ILE A 87 -9.22 -0.73 -6.43
N ASP A 88 -9.40 -1.74 -5.59
CA ASP A 88 -10.58 -2.60 -5.62
C ASP A 88 -10.78 -3.27 -4.27
N SER A 89 -12.00 -3.71 -4.00
CA SER A 89 -12.31 -4.49 -2.80
C SER A 89 -13.52 -5.39 -3.03
N ASN A 90 -13.63 -6.42 -2.21
CA ASN A 90 -14.83 -7.22 -2.05
C ASN A 90 -15.11 -7.41 -0.56
N HIS A 91 -16.00 -8.32 -0.18
CA HIS A 91 -16.39 -8.51 1.22
C HIS A 91 -15.22 -8.94 2.15
N LYS A 92 -14.15 -9.49 1.61
CA LYS A 92 -13.03 -10.06 2.39
C LYS A 92 -11.66 -9.51 2.03
N LEU A 93 -11.51 -8.95 0.83
CA LEU A 93 -10.21 -8.60 0.26
C LEU A 93 -10.15 -7.13 -0.13
N ILE A 94 -8.95 -6.56 -0.03
CA ILE A 94 -8.63 -5.21 -0.50
C ILE A 94 -7.41 -5.31 -1.40
N HIS A 95 -7.48 -4.72 -2.59
CA HIS A 95 -6.36 -4.54 -3.50
C HIS A 95 -5.94 -3.08 -3.48
N PHE A 96 -4.70 -2.81 -3.14
CA PHE A 96 -4.14 -1.46 -3.15
C PHE A 96 -2.79 -1.40 -3.84
N VAL A 97 -2.43 -0.21 -4.26
CA VAL A 97 -1.17 0.09 -4.95
C VAL A 97 -0.42 1.15 -4.17
N GLY A 98 0.88 0.97 -4.07
CA GLY A 98 1.80 1.96 -3.57
C GLY A 98 2.88 2.29 -4.60
N ILE A 99 3.40 3.50 -4.55
CA ILE A 99 4.60 3.91 -5.28
C ILE A 99 5.61 4.54 -4.34
N LEU A 100 6.87 4.36 -4.66
CA LEU A 100 7.98 5.09 -4.05
C LEU A 100 8.58 6.02 -5.11
N LEU A 101 8.74 7.28 -4.74
CA LEU A 101 9.31 8.34 -5.56
C LEU A 101 10.60 8.85 -4.92
N ASN A 102 11.55 9.27 -5.72
CA ASN A 102 12.72 10.01 -5.26
C ASN A 102 12.42 11.52 -5.15
N LYS A 103 13.41 12.32 -4.75
CA LYS A 103 13.30 13.77 -4.60
C LYS A 103 12.91 14.51 -5.89
N ASP A 104 13.20 13.92 -7.05
CA ASP A 104 12.90 14.49 -8.36
C ASP A 104 11.54 14.04 -8.90
N ASN A 105 10.71 13.40 -8.04
CA ASN A 105 9.42 12.78 -8.38
C ASN A 105 9.53 11.67 -9.43
N GLU A 106 10.69 11.06 -9.57
CA GLU A 106 10.85 9.91 -10.43
C GLU A 106 10.36 8.63 -9.73
N LEU A 107 9.67 7.81 -10.50
CA LEU A 107 9.13 6.53 -10.01
C LEU A 107 10.24 5.52 -9.78
N ALA A 108 10.48 5.17 -8.53
CA ALA A 108 11.51 4.21 -8.15
C ALA A 108 10.99 2.78 -7.95
N ALA A 109 9.77 2.63 -7.43
CA ALA A 109 9.15 1.32 -7.25
C ALA A 109 7.63 1.40 -7.28
N ILE A 110 7.01 0.29 -7.70
CA ILE A 110 5.56 0.08 -7.67
C ILE A 110 5.30 -1.19 -6.87
N SER A 111 4.37 -1.14 -5.93
CA SER A 111 3.86 -2.31 -5.23
C SER A 111 2.35 -2.44 -5.42
N GLU A 112 1.92 -3.65 -5.70
CA GLU A 112 0.52 -4.05 -5.61
C GLU A 112 0.39 -5.08 -4.51
N THR A 113 -0.61 -4.92 -3.64
CA THR A 113 -0.83 -5.82 -2.53
C THR A 113 -2.31 -6.18 -2.43
N ILE A 114 -2.58 -7.46 -2.23
CA ILE A 114 -3.90 -7.96 -1.85
C ILE A 114 -3.83 -8.37 -0.39
N VAL A 115 -4.68 -7.75 0.43
CA VAL A 115 -4.83 -8.10 1.85
C VAL A 115 -6.19 -8.70 2.11
N ALA A 116 -6.26 -9.63 3.06
CA ALA A 116 -7.48 -10.24 3.52
C ALA A 116 -7.86 -9.76 4.91
N HIS A 117 -9.14 -9.56 5.15
CA HIS A 117 -9.70 -9.40 6.48
C HIS A 117 -9.76 -10.76 7.18
N VAL A 118 -9.25 -10.84 8.39
CA VAL A 118 -9.04 -12.09 9.12
C VAL A 118 -9.65 -12.03 10.52
N ASP A 119 -10.39 -13.07 10.89
CA ASP A 119 -10.76 -13.34 12.28
C ASP A 119 -9.58 -14.04 12.95
N MET A 120 -8.99 -13.38 13.96
CA MET A 120 -7.81 -13.87 14.66
C MET A 120 -8.09 -15.02 15.62
N ASN A 121 -9.35 -15.21 16.05
CA ASN A 121 -9.72 -16.29 16.94
C ASN A 121 -9.68 -17.65 16.22
N ILE A 122 -10.15 -17.67 14.98
CA ILE A 122 -10.14 -18.87 14.13
C ILE A 122 -9.05 -18.85 13.06
N ARG A 123 -8.33 -17.72 12.92
CA ARG A 123 -7.24 -17.46 11.96
C ARG A 123 -7.63 -17.78 10.52
N LYS A 124 -8.80 -17.32 10.13
CA LYS A 124 -9.36 -17.47 8.77
C LYS A 124 -9.88 -16.15 8.24
N THR A 125 -9.88 -16.04 6.92
CA THR A 125 -10.52 -14.91 6.24
C THR A 125 -12.01 -14.88 6.55
N THR A 126 -12.50 -13.68 6.83
CA THR A 126 -13.91 -13.45 7.14
C THR A 126 -14.40 -12.14 6.53
N ASN A 127 -15.71 -12.00 6.40
CA ASN A 127 -16.28 -10.77 5.84
C ASN A 127 -15.96 -9.57 6.72
N MET A 128 -15.64 -8.46 6.09
CA MET A 128 -15.55 -7.16 6.75
C MET A 128 -16.95 -6.74 7.22
N PRO A 129 -17.07 -6.12 8.41
CA PRO A 129 -18.35 -5.58 8.86
C PRO A 129 -18.78 -4.40 8.00
N GLU A 130 -20.08 -4.13 7.97
CA GLU A 130 -20.69 -3.06 7.15
C GLU A 130 -20.02 -1.70 7.35
N LYS A 131 -19.67 -1.36 8.59
CA LYS A 131 -18.97 -0.13 8.93
C LYS A 131 -17.64 0.03 8.18
N ILE A 132 -16.86 -1.04 8.08
CA ILE A 132 -15.58 -1.05 7.35
C ILE A 132 -15.85 -0.98 5.84
N LEU A 133 -16.81 -1.73 5.32
CA LEU A 133 -17.16 -1.72 3.90
C LEU A 133 -17.60 -0.32 3.44
N GLN A 134 -18.40 0.38 4.22
CA GLN A 134 -18.83 1.76 3.92
C GLN A 134 -17.67 2.73 3.94
N SER A 135 -16.79 2.66 4.93
CA SER A 135 -15.58 3.49 5.01
C SER A 135 -14.66 3.24 3.82
N LEU A 136 -14.45 1.99 3.47
CA LEU A 136 -13.64 1.57 2.33
C LEU A 136 -14.21 2.09 0.99
N GLU A 137 -15.52 1.99 0.79
CA GLU A 137 -16.18 2.52 -0.39
C GLU A 137 -16.01 4.04 -0.52
N GLN A 138 -16.14 4.79 0.57
CA GLN A 138 -15.90 6.23 0.58
C GLN A 138 -14.46 6.59 0.21
N VAL A 139 -13.48 5.86 0.75
CA VAL A 139 -12.07 6.06 0.41
C VAL A 139 -11.82 5.74 -1.07
N MET A 140 -12.35 4.62 -1.56
CA MET A 140 -12.23 4.24 -2.97
C MET A 140 -12.84 5.28 -3.91
N GLN A 141 -13.99 5.83 -3.58
CA GLN A 141 -14.63 6.88 -4.37
C GLN A 141 -13.73 8.12 -4.48
N ARG A 142 -13.18 8.61 -3.37
CA ARG A 142 -12.21 9.71 -3.36
C ARG A 142 -10.96 9.39 -4.18
N HIS A 143 -10.45 8.17 -4.05
CA HIS A 143 -9.28 7.73 -4.80
C HIS A 143 -9.54 7.64 -6.30
N ASN A 144 -10.73 7.26 -6.71
CA ASN A 144 -11.11 7.18 -8.12
C ASN A 144 -11.19 8.55 -8.81
N GLU A 145 -11.49 9.62 -8.06
CA GLU A 145 -11.47 11.00 -8.56
C GLU A 145 -10.08 11.44 -9.04
N ALA A 146 -9.02 10.83 -8.54
CA ALA A 146 -7.64 11.09 -9.00
C ALA A 146 -7.36 10.54 -10.42
N GLY A 147 -8.29 9.78 -11.00
CA GLY A 147 -8.18 9.20 -12.32
C GLY A 147 -7.44 7.87 -12.38
N LYS A 148 -7.24 7.36 -13.59
CA LYS A 148 -6.61 6.06 -13.83
C LYS A 148 -5.10 6.14 -13.67
N LEU A 149 -4.51 5.02 -13.26
CA LEU A 149 -3.06 4.85 -13.23
C LEU A 149 -2.48 4.82 -14.64
N ASP A 150 -1.23 5.28 -14.79
CA ASP A 150 -0.51 5.33 -16.06
C ASP A 150 0.37 4.08 -16.28
N PHE A 151 0.23 3.06 -15.44
CA PHE A 151 0.94 1.80 -15.54
C PHE A 151 -0.02 0.62 -15.37
N ASP A 152 0.39 -0.54 -15.91
CA ASP A 152 -0.40 -1.75 -15.83
C ASP A 152 -0.38 -2.38 -14.44
N LEU A 153 -1.55 -2.84 -14.00
CA LEU A 153 -1.68 -3.68 -12.81
C LEU A 153 -1.44 -5.14 -13.15
N ARG A 154 -0.81 -5.87 -12.24
CA ARG A 154 -0.48 -7.29 -12.38
C ARG A 154 -1.34 -8.19 -11.53
N LEU A 155 -1.88 -7.66 -10.44
CA LEU A 155 -2.81 -8.33 -9.55
C LEU A 155 -4.24 -7.85 -9.81
N GLY A 156 -5.21 -8.59 -9.29
CA GLY A 156 -6.62 -8.22 -9.36
C GLY A 156 -7.48 -9.12 -8.50
N LEU A 157 -8.60 -8.60 -8.04
CA LEU A 157 -9.59 -9.37 -7.31
C LEU A 157 -10.51 -10.09 -8.29
N ARG A 158 -10.91 -11.32 -7.90
CA ARG A 158 -11.97 -12.04 -8.61
C ARG A 158 -13.30 -11.65 -7.98
N HIS A 159 -14.17 -11.07 -8.77
CA HIS A 159 -15.57 -10.84 -8.41
C HIS A 159 -16.40 -12.03 -8.90
N LYS A 160 -17.00 -12.76 -7.95
CA LYS A 160 -17.92 -13.87 -8.25
C LYS A 160 -19.34 -13.36 -8.33
#